data_c8fcf118be22343611050ab0f1da6ab8
#
_entry.id   c8fcf118be22343611050ab0f1da6ab8
#
_cell.length_a   1.000
_cell.length_b   1.000
_cell.length_c   1.000
_cell.angle_alpha   90.00
_cell.angle_beta   90.00
_cell.angle_gamma   90.00
#
_symmetry.space_group_name_H-M   'P 1'
#
loop_
_entity.id
_entity.type
_entity.pdbx_description
1 polymer ?
#
loop_
_entity_poly.entity_id
_entity_poly.type
_entity_poly.pdbx_seq_one_letter_code
_entity_poly.pdbx_strand_id
1 'polypeptide(L)'
;LELGLETVIGERGVKLSGGQRQRVAIARAMLADPRILILDEATSNLDTESEALIQKSLNELVKDRTTFVIAHRLSTIRQATEILVIEHGLIAERGTHDTLIAKQGRYFDLYTYQARI
;
A
#
# COMPACT_ATOMS: atom_id res chain seq x y z
N LEU A 1 4.36 -6.46 -22.43
CA LEU A 1 5.76 -6.18 -22.78
C LEU A 1 6.10 -6.87 -24.11
N GLU A 2 6.63 -6.13 -25.05
CA GLU A 2 6.89 -6.63 -26.40
C GLU A 2 7.88 -7.81 -26.45
N LEU A 3 8.88 -7.80 -25.60
CA LEU A 3 9.90 -8.84 -25.55
C LEU A 3 9.75 -9.77 -24.34
N GLY A 4 8.61 -9.71 -23.65
CA GLY A 4 8.40 -10.52 -22.46
C GLY A 4 9.43 -10.21 -21.37
N LEU A 5 10.04 -11.25 -20.81
CA LEU A 5 11.04 -11.10 -19.76
C LEU A 5 12.34 -10.44 -20.22
N GLU A 6 12.57 -10.40 -21.51
CA GLU A 6 13.76 -9.78 -22.09
C GLU A 6 13.58 -8.29 -22.36
N THR A 7 12.39 -7.75 -22.11
CA THR A 7 12.13 -6.34 -22.32
C THR A 7 13.02 -5.48 -21.41
N VAL A 8 13.73 -4.54 -22.01
CA VAL A 8 14.56 -3.61 -21.25
C VAL A 8 13.68 -2.50 -20.71
N ILE A 9 13.70 -2.33 -19.39
CA ILE A 9 13.01 -1.24 -18.71
C ILE A 9 13.99 -0.08 -18.60
N GLY A 10 13.63 1.09 -19.14
CA GLY A 10 14.45 2.29 -19.04
C GLY A 10 14.53 2.80 -17.61
N GLU A 11 15.35 3.83 -17.39
CA GLU A 11 15.43 4.47 -16.08
C GLU A 11 14.04 4.86 -15.56
N ARG A 12 13.78 4.57 -14.29
CA ARG A 12 12.51 4.84 -13.63
C ARG A 12 11.31 4.13 -14.28
N GLY A 13 11.55 3.10 -15.08
CA GLY A 13 10.50 2.34 -15.73
C GLY A 13 9.66 3.15 -16.69
N VAL A 14 10.26 4.11 -17.43
CA VAL A 14 9.53 5.03 -18.29
C VAL A 14 8.79 4.37 -19.45
N LYS A 15 9.16 3.14 -19.80
CA LYS A 15 8.51 2.37 -20.86
C LYS A 15 7.25 1.64 -20.42
N LEU A 16 6.93 1.70 -19.13
CA LEU A 16 5.78 1.00 -18.55
C LEU A 16 4.76 2.01 -18.04
N SER A 17 3.47 1.63 -18.10
CA SER A 17 2.43 2.38 -17.40
C SER A 17 2.61 2.25 -15.89
N GLY A 18 1.94 3.12 -15.12
CA GLY A 18 1.96 3.03 -13.66
C GLY A 18 1.49 1.67 -13.15
N GLY A 19 0.40 1.13 -13.72
CA GLY A 19 -0.10 -0.19 -13.35
C GLY A 19 0.86 -1.31 -13.71
N GLN A 20 1.51 -1.22 -14.86
CA GLN A 20 2.49 -2.22 -15.27
C GLN A 20 3.71 -2.21 -14.36
N ARG A 21 4.20 -1.02 -13.98
CA ARG A 21 5.32 -0.90 -13.03
C ARG A 21 4.99 -1.54 -11.70
N GLN A 22 3.79 -1.30 -11.18
CA GLN A 22 3.36 -1.89 -9.91
C GLN A 22 3.26 -3.40 -10.00
N ARG A 23 2.70 -3.94 -11.08
CA ARG A 23 2.61 -5.38 -11.26
C ARG A 23 3.99 -6.04 -11.36
N VAL A 24 4.95 -5.42 -12.02
CA VAL A 24 6.32 -5.91 -12.06
C VAL A 24 6.92 -5.91 -10.65
N ALA A 25 6.73 -4.84 -9.90
CA ALA A 25 7.23 -4.76 -8.53
C ALA A 25 6.62 -5.84 -7.63
N ILE A 26 5.33 -6.10 -7.75
CA ILE A 26 4.64 -7.16 -7.02
C ILE A 26 5.21 -8.53 -7.38
N ALA A 27 5.40 -8.80 -8.67
CA ALA A 27 5.97 -10.06 -9.13
C ALA A 27 7.38 -10.28 -8.58
N ARG A 28 8.20 -9.24 -8.55
CA ARG A 28 9.55 -9.31 -7.98
C ARG A 28 9.51 -9.63 -6.48
N ALA A 29 8.59 -9.01 -5.75
CA ALA A 29 8.41 -9.30 -4.33
C ALA A 29 7.97 -10.73 -4.09
N MET A 30 7.05 -11.25 -4.90
CA MET A 30 6.60 -12.64 -4.80
C MET A 30 7.72 -13.64 -5.05
N LEU A 31 8.57 -13.37 -6.04
CA LEU A 31 9.72 -14.21 -6.33
C LEU A 31 10.75 -14.24 -5.20
N ALA A 32 10.93 -13.12 -4.54
CA ALA A 32 11.83 -13.02 -3.40
C ALA A 32 11.30 -13.76 -2.16
N ASP A 33 9.99 -13.95 -2.08
CA ASP A 33 9.30 -14.63 -0.99
C ASP A 33 9.75 -14.12 0.40
N PRO A 34 9.61 -12.83 0.69
CA PRO A 34 10.09 -12.27 1.95
C PRO A 34 9.16 -12.62 3.11
N ARG A 35 9.71 -12.63 4.33
CA ARG A 35 8.89 -12.77 5.54
C ARG A 35 8.32 -11.43 5.99
N ILE A 36 9.03 -10.36 5.72
CA ILE A 36 8.62 -8.99 6.04
C ILE A 36 8.52 -8.22 4.75
N LEU A 37 7.39 -7.59 4.56
CA LEU A 37 7.10 -6.83 3.36
C LEU A 37 6.79 -5.38 3.73
N ILE A 38 7.32 -4.45 2.97
CA ILE A 38 7.02 -3.03 3.14
C ILE A 38 6.38 -2.53 1.85
N LEU A 39 5.16 -2.03 1.97
CA LEU A 39 4.41 -1.49 0.85
C LEU A 39 4.18 0.00 1.03
N ASP A 40 4.51 0.77 0.02
CA ASP A 40 4.13 2.18 -0.05
C ASP A 40 2.95 2.31 -1.00
N GLU A 41 1.81 2.70 -0.46
CA GLU A 41 0.56 2.79 -1.21
C GLU A 41 0.44 4.08 -2.01
N ALA A 42 1.46 4.92 -2.05
CA ALA A 42 1.47 6.15 -2.83
C ALA A 42 1.31 5.82 -4.31
N THR A 43 0.07 5.64 -4.72
CA THR A 43 -0.26 5.31 -6.10
C THR A 43 -0.71 6.53 -6.84
N SER A 44 -0.17 6.69 -8.00
CA SER A 44 -0.63 7.67 -8.94
C SER A 44 -1.92 7.21 -9.62
N ASN A 45 -2.41 8.04 -10.48
CA ASN A 45 -3.65 7.91 -11.24
C ASN A 45 -3.75 6.61 -12.02
N LEU A 46 -4.23 5.57 -11.40
CA LEU A 46 -4.54 4.31 -12.06
C LEU A 46 -6.03 4.28 -12.43
N ASP A 47 -6.34 3.64 -13.54
CA ASP A 47 -7.73 3.41 -13.88
C ASP A 47 -8.33 2.35 -12.95
N THR A 48 -9.66 2.30 -12.87
CA THR A 48 -10.36 1.40 -11.94
C THR A 48 -10.01 -0.06 -12.16
N GLU A 49 -9.88 -0.47 -13.42
CA GLU A 49 -9.56 -1.85 -13.76
C GLU A 49 -8.16 -2.24 -13.29
N SER A 50 -7.17 -1.39 -13.55
CA SER A 50 -5.80 -1.62 -13.09
C SER A 50 -5.71 -1.64 -11.58
N GLU A 51 -6.43 -0.75 -10.90
CA GLU A 51 -6.49 -0.75 -9.44
C GLU A 51 -7.02 -2.05 -8.88
N ALA A 52 -8.10 -2.58 -9.45
CA ALA A 52 -8.70 -3.83 -8.97
C ALA A 52 -7.72 -5.00 -9.11
N LEU A 53 -7.02 -5.10 -10.25
CA LEU A 53 -6.04 -6.14 -10.48
C LEU A 53 -4.86 -6.04 -9.51
N ILE A 54 -4.37 -4.84 -9.29
CA ILE A 54 -3.26 -4.60 -8.36
C ILE A 54 -3.69 -4.93 -6.94
N GLN A 55 -4.88 -4.53 -6.52
CA GLN A 55 -5.37 -4.83 -5.18
C GLN A 55 -5.49 -6.33 -4.95
N LYS A 56 -5.97 -7.07 -5.95
CA LYS A 56 -6.05 -8.53 -5.87
C LYS A 56 -4.66 -9.15 -5.72
N SER A 57 -3.69 -8.69 -6.48
CA SER A 57 -2.31 -9.16 -6.40
C SER A 57 -1.68 -8.84 -5.04
N LEU A 58 -1.94 -7.65 -4.52
CA LEU A 58 -1.45 -7.27 -3.19
C LEU A 58 -2.06 -8.12 -2.09
N ASN A 59 -3.34 -8.44 -2.18
CA ASN A 59 -4.01 -9.30 -1.20
C ASN A 59 -3.37 -10.69 -1.14
N GLU A 60 -2.97 -11.23 -2.29
CA GLU A 60 -2.24 -12.49 -2.33
C GLU A 60 -0.84 -12.37 -1.74
N LEU A 61 -0.16 -11.27 -2.06
CA LEU A 61 1.21 -11.05 -1.61
C LEU A 61 1.31 -10.93 -0.08
N VAL A 62 0.33 -10.29 0.57
CA VAL A 62 0.39 -10.06 2.02
C VAL A 62 0.02 -11.28 2.86
N LYS A 63 -0.53 -12.33 2.26
CA LYS A 63 -0.91 -13.54 3.00
C LYS A 63 0.32 -14.18 3.64
N ASP A 64 0.17 -14.57 4.91
CA ASP A 64 1.20 -15.27 5.69
C ASP A 64 2.51 -14.50 5.84
N ARG A 65 2.44 -13.18 5.74
CA ARG A 65 3.60 -12.30 5.90
C ARG A 65 3.31 -11.18 6.88
N THR A 66 4.36 -10.71 7.52
CA THR A 66 4.29 -9.46 8.28
C THR A 66 4.45 -8.31 7.30
N THR A 67 3.43 -7.48 7.20
CA THR A 67 3.39 -6.42 6.20
C THR A 67 3.24 -5.06 6.87
N PHE A 68 4.15 -4.13 6.54
CA PHE A 68 4.04 -2.73 6.90
C PHE A 68 3.55 -1.97 5.69
N VAL A 69 2.46 -1.23 5.84
CA VAL A 69 1.87 -0.47 4.74
C VAL A 69 1.93 1.01 5.08
N ILE A 70 2.55 1.79 4.20
CA ILE A 70 2.46 3.25 4.27
C ILE A 70 1.18 3.61 3.54
N ALA A 71 0.10 3.78 4.31
CA ALA A 71 -1.24 3.83 3.77
C ALA A 71 -1.66 5.24 3.38
N HIS A 72 -2.30 5.35 2.23
CA HIS A 72 -2.86 6.59 1.72
C HIS A 72 -4.37 6.50 1.50
N ARG A 73 -4.94 5.29 1.56
CA ARG A 73 -6.37 5.04 1.36
C ARG A 73 -7.04 4.62 2.66
N LEU A 74 -8.22 5.18 2.90
CA LEU A 74 -8.96 4.85 4.12
C LEU A 74 -9.31 3.36 4.21
N SER A 75 -9.64 2.73 3.09
CA SER A 75 -9.98 1.30 3.09
C SER A 75 -8.81 0.44 3.58
N THR A 76 -7.60 0.74 3.17
CA THR A 76 -6.40 0.01 3.63
C THR A 76 -6.18 0.22 5.13
N ILE A 77 -6.32 1.45 5.60
CA ILE A 77 -6.13 1.80 7.01
C ILE A 77 -7.12 1.04 7.88
N ARG A 78 -8.39 1.02 7.49
CA ARG A 78 -9.46 0.37 8.28
C ARG A 78 -9.25 -1.13 8.43
N GLN A 79 -8.65 -1.78 7.44
CA GLN A 79 -8.45 -3.22 7.43
C GLN A 79 -7.17 -3.66 8.13
N ALA A 80 -6.32 -2.74 8.54
CA ALA A 80 -5.05 -3.07 9.17
C ALA A 80 -5.27 -3.78 10.51
N THR A 81 -4.43 -4.76 10.79
CA THR A 81 -4.43 -5.46 12.08
C THR A 81 -4.04 -4.51 13.21
N GLU A 82 -3.09 -3.63 12.93
CA GLU A 82 -2.67 -2.59 13.86
C GLU A 82 -2.30 -1.34 13.06
N ILE A 83 -2.73 -0.20 13.56
CA ILE A 83 -2.43 1.11 12.97
C ILE A 83 -1.43 1.82 13.86
N LEU A 84 -0.38 2.36 13.25
CA LEU A 84 0.60 3.19 13.93
C LEU A 84 0.50 4.61 13.38
N VAL A 85 0.26 5.57 14.27
CA VAL A 85 0.29 6.98 13.90
C VAL A 85 1.65 7.54 14.29
N ILE A 86 2.40 7.98 13.29
CA ILE A 86 3.76 8.46 13.49
C ILE A 86 3.80 9.97 13.33
N GLU A 87 4.32 10.65 14.34
CA GLU A 87 4.53 12.08 14.32
C GLU A 87 5.89 12.41 14.92
N HIS A 88 6.64 13.27 14.24
CA HIS A 88 7.96 13.72 14.70
C HIS A 88 8.90 12.56 15.05
N GLY A 89 8.85 11.50 14.25
CA GLY A 89 9.69 10.32 14.45
C GLY A 89 9.29 9.41 15.59
N LEU A 90 8.14 9.64 16.21
CA LEU A 90 7.65 8.86 17.34
C LEU A 90 6.27 8.26 17.02
N ILE A 91 5.97 7.13 17.68
CA ILE A 91 4.64 6.57 17.61
C ILE A 91 3.74 7.35 18.56
N ALA A 92 2.87 8.19 17.99
CA ALA A 92 1.95 9.01 18.76
C ALA A 92 0.76 8.19 19.28
N GLU A 93 0.26 7.26 18.45
CA GLU A 93 -0.86 6.39 18.81
C GLU A 93 -0.67 5.04 18.14
N ARG A 94 -1.25 4.00 18.74
CA ARG A 94 -1.31 2.68 18.12
C ARG A 94 -2.59 1.95 18.53
N GLY A 95 -3.12 1.17 17.63
CA GLY A 95 -4.34 0.39 17.87
C GLY A 95 -5.01 -0.01 16.58
N THR A 96 -6.30 -0.37 16.69
CA THR A 96 -7.13 -0.66 15.52
C THR A 96 -7.91 0.59 15.12
N HIS A 97 -8.56 0.52 13.96
CA HIS A 97 -9.44 1.60 13.53
C HIS A 97 -10.47 1.94 14.62
N ASP A 98 -11.17 0.93 15.13
CA ASP A 98 -12.23 1.16 16.11
C ASP A 98 -11.73 1.74 17.43
N THR A 99 -10.61 1.23 17.94
CA THR A 99 -10.05 1.72 19.20
C THR A 99 -9.53 3.15 19.08
N LEU A 100 -8.93 3.48 17.94
CA LEU A 100 -8.38 4.82 17.72
C LEU A 100 -9.46 5.85 17.44
N ILE A 101 -10.55 5.47 16.76
CA ILE A 101 -11.71 6.35 16.56
C ILE A 101 -12.35 6.66 17.92
N ALA A 102 -12.53 5.65 18.78
CA ALA A 102 -13.11 5.82 20.10
C ALA A 102 -12.26 6.73 20.98
N LYS A 103 -10.95 6.71 20.80
CA LYS A 103 -10.03 7.53 21.57
C LYS A 103 -10.10 9.03 21.24
N GLN A 104 -10.60 9.37 20.05
CA GLN A 104 -10.75 10.75 19.57
C GLN A 104 -9.45 11.58 19.63
N GLY A 105 -8.34 10.95 19.37
CA GLY A 105 -7.03 11.59 19.35
C GLY A 105 -6.58 11.99 17.95
N ARG A 106 -5.28 11.87 17.70
CA ARG A 106 -4.67 12.30 16.43
C ARG A 106 -5.19 11.49 15.24
N TYR A 107 -5.35 10.17 15.40
CA TYR A 107 -5.90 9.34 14.34
C TYR A 107 -7.32 9.78 13.95
N PHE A 108 -8.16 10.06 14.94
CA PHE A 108 -9.52 10.53 14.69
C PHE A 108 -9.50 11.81 13.85
N ASP A 109 -8.64 12.75 14.18
CA ASP A 109 -8.52 14.00 13.44
C ASP A 109 -8.10 13.77 11.99
N LEU A 110 -7.07 12.95 11.79
CA LEU A 110 -6.55 12.64 10.45
C LEU A 110 -7.58 11.89 9.60
N TYR A 111 -8.22 10.89 10.17
CA TYR A 111 -9.23 10.09 9.48
C TYR A 111 -10.42 10.95 9.08
N THR A 112 -10.93 11.75 10.01
CA THR A 112 -12.08 12.60 9.78
C THR A 112 -11.79 13.65 8.71
N TYR A 113 -10.60 14.23 8.74
CA TYR A 113 -10.17 15.20 7.73
C TYR A 113 -10.13 14.56 6.35
N GLN A 114 -9.53 13.39 6.23
CA GLN A 114 -9.41 12.70 4.94
C GLN A 114 -10.76 12.24 4.40
N ALA A 115 -11.65 11.78 5.26
CA ALA A 115 -12.98 11.34 4.88
C ALA A 115 -13.85 12.46 4.31
N ARG A 116 -13.54 13.72 4.62
CA ARG A 116 -14.27 14.89 4.11
C ARG A 116 -13.83 15.34 2.73
N ILE A 117 -12.69 14.88 2.27
CA ILE A 117 -12.18 15.20 0.94
C ILE A 117 -12.75 14.20 -0.07
#